data_5482a93783d192af844f087997d8e320
#
_entry.id   5482a93783d192af844f087997d8e320
#
_cell.length_a   1.000
_cell.length_b   1.000
_cell.length_c   1.000
_cell.angle_alpha   90.00
_cell.angle_beta   90.00
_cell.angle_gamma   90.00
#
_symmetry.space_group_name_H-M   'P 1'
#
loop_
_entity.id
_entity.type
_entity.pdbx_description
1 polymer ?
#
loop_
_entity_poly.entity_id
_entity_poly.type
_entity_poly.pdbx_seq_one_letter_code
_entity_poly.pdbx_strand_id
1 'polypeptide(L)'
;MTEGIGNSRVTQNLATASIDEAVQVDDQEMVDMVYRLLHQEGWFFGSSSGINLGAAVKVANQLGPGHTIVTILCDDGGKYQSRLYNPAFLAERDLTIPTFA
;
A
#
# COMPACT_ATOMS: atom_id res chain seq x y z
N MET A 1 7.38 -1.47 8.70
CA MET A 1 6.30 -0.46 8.74
C MET A 1 4.92 -1.07 8.58
N THR A 2 4.74 -1.98 7.69
CA THR A 2 3.45 -2.68 7.50
C THR A 2 3.16 -3.65 8.64
N GLU A 3 1.87 -3.86 8.93
CA GLU A 3 1.42 -4.69 10.04
C GLU A 3 0.47 -5.78 9.54
N GLY A 4 0.63 -6.98 10.08
CA GLY A 4 -0.27 -8.10 9.83
C GLY A 4 -0.27 -8.61 8.39
N ILE A 5 0.76 -8.33 7.62
CA ILE A 5 0.87 -8.80 6.24
C ILE A 5 2.23 -9.42 5.98
N GLY A 6 2.21 -10.40 5.10
CA GLY A 6 3.41 -11.10 4.67
C GLY A 6 4.01 -11.98 5.74
N ASN A 7 4.93 -12.79 5.35
CA ASN A 7 5.87 -13.47 6.22
C ASN A 7 7.11 -13.82 5.41
N SER A 8 8.20 -14.13 6.11
CA SER A 8 9.48 -14.43 5.45
C SER A 8 9.57 -15.86 4.96
N ARG A 9 8.53 -16.68 5.18
CA ARG A 9 8.52 -18.09 4.83
C ARG A 9 7.69 -18.34 3.58
N VAL A 10 8.24 -19.10 2.64
CA VAL A 10 7.49 -19.56 1.47
C VAL A 10 6.65 -20.76 1.89
N THR A 11 5.34 -20.57 1.98
CA THR A 11 4.40 -21.64 2.31
C THR A 11 4.13 -22.49 1.07
N GLN A 12 3.56 -23.68 1.27
CA GLN A 12 3.16 -24.53 0.16
C GLN A 12 2.11 -23.84 -0.73
N ASN A 13 1.16 -23.11 -0.13
CA ASN A 13 0.17 -22.38 -0.90
C ASN A 13 0.80 -21.31 -1.78
N LEU A 14 1.77 -20.57 -1.26
CA LEU A 14 2.50 -19.58 -2.04
C LEU A 14 3.33 -20.25 -3.14
N ALA A 15 4.03 -21.33 -2.83
CA ALA A 15 4.87 -22.04 -3.79
C ALA A 15 4.06 -22.62 -4.96
N THR A 16 2.81 -23.00 -4.75
CA THR A 16 1.93 -23.56 -5.78
C THR A 16 1.07 -22.52 -6.49
N ALA A 17 1.07 -21.26 -6.01
CA ALA A 17 0.29 -20.19 -6.64
C ALA A 17 0.86 -19.87 -8.03
N SER A 18 -0.05 -19.63 -8.99
CA SER A 18 0.34 -19.18 -10.34
C SER A 18 0.49 -17.66 -10.33
N ILE A 19 1.72 -17.20 -10.10
CA ILE A 19 2.06 -15.78 -10.04
C ILE A 19 2.83 -15.42 -11.31
N ASP A 20 2.32 -14.47 -12.09
CA ASP A 20 2.95 -14.02 -13.33
C ASP A 20 4.07 -13.02 -13.06
N GLU A 21 3.85 -12.10 -12.12
CA GLU A 21 4.81 -11.04 -11.84
C GLU A 21 4.65 -10.56 -10.40
N ALA A 22 5.74 -10.02 -9.82
CA ALA A 22 5.74 -9.40 -8.51
C ALA A 22 6.18 -7.94 -8.64
N VAL A 23 5.55 -7.05 -7.86
CA VAL A 23 5.84 -5.63 -7.85
C VAL A 23 6.22 -5.22 -6.44
N GLN A 24 7.33 -4.51 -6.30
CA GLN A 24 7.77 -4.00 -5.00
C GLN A 24 7.22 -2.60 -4.75
N VAL A 25 6.68 -2.40 -3.53
CA VAL A 25 6.23 -1.09 -3.05
C VAL A 25 6.95 -0.83 -1.73
N ASP A 26 7.71 0.26 -1.67
CA ASP A 26 8.42 0.61 -0.44
C ASP A 26 7.51 1.36 0.54
N ASP A 27 8.03 1.58 1.76
CA ASP A 27 7.24 2.21 2.83
C ASP A 27 6.81 3.63 2.47
N GLN A 28 7.68 4.42 1.83
CA GLN A 28 7.33 5.78 1.44
C GLN A 28 6.24 5.81 0.37
N GLU A 29 6.32 4.92 -0.61
CA GLU A 29 5.27 4.80 -1.63
C GLU A 29 3.92 4.42 -1.02
N MET A 30 3.93 3.51 -0.04
CA MET A 30 2.72 3.12 0.68
C MET A 30 2.14 4.30 1.49
N VAL A 31 2.98 5.02 2.21
CA VAL A 31 2.55 6.22 2.97
C VAL A 31 1.96 7.27 2.03
N ASP A 32 2.63 7.56 0.93
CA ASP A 32 2.13 8.52 -0.06
C ASP A 32 0.75 8.13 -0.57
N MET A 33 0.54 6.84 -0.84
CA MET A 33 -0.73 6.35 -1.36
C MET A 33 -1.86 6.47 -0.34
N VAL A 34 -1.65 6.04 0.92
CA VAL A 34 -2.73 6.09 1.92
C VAL A 34 -3.12 7.53 2.27
N TYR A 35 -2.17 8.43 2.34
CA TYR A 35 -2.47 9.85 2.61
C TYR A 35 -3.12 10.52 1.40
N ARG A 36 -2.73 10.16 0.18
CA ARG A 36 -3.38 10.65 -1.03
C ARG A 36 -4.85 10.24 -1.08
N LEU A 37 -5.15 8.97 -0.78
CA LEU A 37 -6.52 8.47 -0.75
C LEU A 37 -7.34 9.20 0.30
N LEU A 38 -6.77 9.42 1.49
CA LEU A 38 -7.47 10.13 2.56
C LEU A 38 -7.77 11.58 2.17
N HIS A 39 -6.80 12.31 1.64
CA HIS A 39 -6.94 13.73 1.33
C HIS A 39 -7.73 14.00 0.05
N GLN A 40 -7.57 13.18 -0.98
CA GLN A 40 -8.19 13.44 -2.29
C GLN A 40 -9.51 12.72 -2.47
N GLU A 41 -9.66 11.52 -1.90
CA GLU A 41 -10.86 10.69 -2.10
C GLU A 41 -11.69 10.54 -0.82
N GLY A 42 -11.17 10.94 0.32
CA GLY A 42 -11.83 10.72 1.60
C GLY A 42 -11.82 9.26 2.05
N TRP A 43 -10.93 8.44 1.51
CA TRP A 43 -10.83 7.01 1.80
C TRP A 43 -9.78 6.76 2.88
N PHE A 44 -10.22 6.16 3.97
CA PHE A 44 -9.38 5.90 5.16
C PHE A 44 -9.05 4.41 5.25
N PHE A 45 -7.91 4.04 4.67
CA PHE A 45 -7.46 2.64 4.57
C PHE A 45 -6.17 2.38 5.33
N GLY A 46 -5.90 1.09 5.57
CA GLY A 46 -4.68 0.63 6.22
C GLY A 46 -3.52 0.45 5.24
N SER A 47 -2.39 -0.01 5.79
CA SER A 47 -1.13 -0.12 5.04
C SER A 47 -1.19 -1.10 3.86
N SER A 48 -1.84 -2.25 4.02
CA SER A 48 -1.91 -3.24 2.94
C SER A 48 -2.71 -2.73 1.74
N SER A 49 -3.76 -1.93 1.97
CA SER A 49 -4.48 -1.27 0.89
C SER A 49 -3.60 -0.27 0.14
N GLY A 50 -2.75 0.47 0.88
CA GLY A 50 -1.79 1.38 0.27
C GLY A 50 -0.76 0.65 -0.59
N ILE A 51 -0.28 -0.49 -0.15
CA ILE A 51 0.65 -1.33 -0.92
C ILE A 51 -0.04 -1.84 -2.20
N ASN A 52 -1.24 -2.37 -2.06
CA ASN A 52 -1.98 -2.91 -3.20
C ASN A 52 -2.28 -1.84 -4.25
N LEU A 53 -2.73 -0.67 -3.83
CA LEU A 53 -3.01 0.43 -4.76
C LEU A 53 -1.74 1.01 -5.36
N GLY A 54 -0.66 1.11 -4.58
CA GLY A 54 0.64 1.53 -5.10
C GLY A 54 1.15 0.60 -6.19
N ALA A 55 1.04 -0.70 -5.97
CA ALA A 55 1.37 -1.70 -6.97
C ALA A 55 0.47 -1.61 -8.20
N ALA A 56 -0.84 -1.42 -8.00
CA ALA A 56 -1.80 -1.27 -9.09
C ALA A 56 -1.46 -0.08 -9.99
N VAL A 57 -1.05 1.04 -9.41
CA VAL A 57 -0.61 2.22 -10.18
C VAL A 57 0.64 1.91 -11.00
N LYS A 58 1.61 1.21 -10.42
CA LYS A 58 2.83 0.80 -11.15
C LYS A 58 2.50 -0.10 -12.34
N VAL A 59 1.63 -1.08 -12.14
CA VAL A 59 1.19 -1.98 -13.23
C VAL A 59 0.43 -1.19 -14.30
N ALA A 60 -0.45 -0.27 -13.89
CA ALA A 60 -1.20 0.56 -14.83
C ALA A 60 -0.27 1.39 -15.72
N ASN A 61 0.78 1.96 -15.13
CA ASN A 61 1.76 2.74 -15.88
C ASN A 61 2.57 1.88 -16.87
N GLN A 62 2.84 0.63 -16.51
CA GLN A 62 3.53 -0.31 -17.39
C GLN A 62 2.67 -0.77 -18.58
N LEU A 63 1.38 -1.05 -18.31
CA LEU A 63 0.47 -1.58 -19.32
C LEU A 63 -0.09 -0.50 -20.24
N GLY A 64 -0.20 0.73 -19.77
CA GLY A 64 -0.82 1.82 -20.50
C GLY A 64 -2.36 1.77 -20.48
N PRO A 65 -3.04 2.60 -21.30
CA PRO A 65 -4.50 2.66 -21.28
C PRO A 65 -5.14 1.41 -21.89
N GLY A 66 -6.44 1.23 -21.62
CA GLY A 66 -7.23 0.15 -22.19
C GLY A 66 -7.21 -1.16 -21.38
N HIS A 67 -6.71 -1.13 -20.15
CA HIS A 67 -6.64 -2.30 -19.27
C HIS A 67 -7.50 -2.13 -18.03
N THR A 68 -8.05 -3.24 -17.55
CA THR A 68 -8.78 -3.29 -16.28
C THR A 68 -7.85 -3.89 -15.23
N ILE A 69 -7.69 -3.19 -14.10
CA ILE A 69 -6.82 -3.63 -13.00
C ILE A 69 -7.69 -3.81 -11.76
N VAL A 70 -7.62 -4.99 -11.17
CA VAL A 70 -8.39 -5.35 -9.96
C VAL A 70 -7.43 -5.53 -8.81
N THR A 71 -7.75 -4.95 -7.67
CA THR A 71 -6.97 -5.12 -6.44
C THR A 71 -7.91 -5.24 -5.24
N ILE A 72 -7.32 -5.51 -4.07
CA ILE A 72 -8.08 -5.72 -2.84
C ILE A 72 -7.84 -4.54 -1.89
N LEU A 73 -8.92 -3.98 -1.35
CA LEU A 73 -8.89 -3.04 -0.24
C LEU A 73 -9.14 -3.82 1.03
N CYS A 74 -8.10 -3.98 1.86
CA CYS A 74 -8.13 -4.90 2.99
C CYS A 74 -8.80 -4.30 4.21
N ASP A 75 -8.04 -3.53 5.01
CA ASP A 75 -8.52 -2.94 6.26
C ASP A 75 -8.79 -1.46 6.10
N ASP A 76 -9.68 -0.92 6.94
CA ASP A 76 -9.76 0.54 7.08
C ASP A 76 -8.58 1.07 7.91
N GLY A 77 -8.46 2.40 8.02
CA GLY A 77 -7.36 3.06 8.73
C GLY A 77 -7.50 3.08 10.25
N GLY A 78 -8.62 2.65 10.80
CA GLY A 78 -8.93 2.83 12.22
C GLY A 78 -7.89 2.26 13.17
N LYS A 79 -7.41 1.05 12.93
CA LYS A 79 -6.41 0.40 13.78
C LYS A 79 -4.98 0.88 13.52
N TYR A 80 -4.78 1.79 12.58
CA TYR A 80 -3.46 2.30 12.19
C TYR A 80 -3.22 3.74 12.65
N GLN A 81 -4.10 4.31 13.47
CA GLN A 81 -4.03 5.71 13.88
C GLN A 81 -2.79 6.04 14.69
N SER A 82 -2.32 5.12 15.53
CA SER A 82 -1.15 5.35 16.39
C SER A 82 0.19 5.22 15.66
N ARG A 83 0.20 4.68 14.46
CA ARG A 83 1.42 4.43 13.68
C ARG A 83 1.35 5.11 12.32
N LEU A 84 0.69 4.49 11.36
CA LEU A 84 0.61 4.98 9.98
C LEU A 84 0.09 6.43 9.90
N TYR A 85 -0.93 6.75 10.67
CA TYR A 85 -1.55 8.08 10.68
C TYR A 85 -1.05 8.96 11.83
N ASN A 86 0.13 8.64 12.37
CA ASN A 86 0.79 9.43 13.39
C ASN A 86 2.07 10.05 12.81
N PRO A 87 2.12 11.38 12.62
CA PRO A 87 3.30 12.03 12.02
C PRO A 87 4.59 11.77 12.77
N ALA A 88 4.56 11.71 14.11
CA ALA A 88 5.75 11.45 14.93
C ALA A 88 6.29 10.04 14.69
N PHE A 89 5.40 9.05 14.57
CA PHE A 89 5.79 7.67 14.28
C PHE A 89 6.49 7.58 12.90
N LEU A 90 5.94 8.25 11.91
CA LEU A 90 6.52 8.27 10.56
C LEU A 90 7.88 8.96 10.52
N ALA A 91 8.02 10.07 11.24
CA ALA A 91 9.28 10.82 11.30
C ALA A 91 10.41 9.99 11.91
N GLU A 92 10.12 9.17 12.90
CA GLU A 92 11.10 8.26 13.51
C GLU A 92 11.66 7.23 12.53
N ARG A 93 10.95 6.99 11.43
CA ARG A 93 11.32 6.01 10.40
C ARG A 93 11.77 6.67 9.10
N ASP A 94 12.08 7.96 9.14
CA ASP A 94 12.45 8.75 7.95
C ASP A 94 11.39 8.73 6.86
N LEU A 95 10.13 8.61 7.25
CA LEU A 95 8.98 8.67 6.35
C LEU A 95 8.34 10.05 6.42
N THR A 96 7.91 10.57 5.29
CA THR A 96 7.30 11.89 5.20
C THR A 96 5.86 11.81 4.73
N ILE A 97 5.02 12.71 5.26
CA ILE A 97 3.64 12.86 4.80
C ILE A 97 3.67 13.74 3.54
N PRO A 98 3.07 13.27 2.42
CA PRO A 98 3.06 14.08 1.20
C PRO A 98 2.26 15.36 1.40
N THR A 99 2.66 16.41 0.68
CA THR A 99 1.98 17.71 0.69
C THR A 99 1.01 17.77 -0.48
N PHE A 100 -0.24 18.13 -0.17
CA PHE A 100 -1.28 18.31 -1.19
C PHE A 100 -1.64 19.79 -1.30
N ALA A 101 -1.55 20.31 -2.47
CA ALA A 101 -1.92 21.69 -2.76
C ALA A 101 -3.42 21.83 -3.01
#